data_899eea0aa7d4c75e3acdbe3b66bd0dbd
#
_entry.id   899eea0aa7d4c75e3acdbe3b66bd0dbd
#
_cell.length_a   1.000
_cell.length_b   1.000
_cell.length_c   1.000
_cell.angle_alpha   90.00
_cell.angle_beta   90.00
_cell.angle_gamma   90.00
#
_symmetry.space_group_name_H-M   'P 1'
#
loop_
_entity.id
_entity.type
_entity.pdbx_description
1 polymer ?
#
loop_
_entity_poly.entity_id
_entity_poly.type
_entity_poly.pdbx_seq_one_letter_code
_entity_poly.pdbx_strand_id
1 'polypeptide(L)'
;MDAPMASGPLDLFERLDNESVANATAAASEGLVLTTLDKALNWARKNSIWPMSFGLACCAIEMMSMSASRFDIARFGAEVFRGSPRQSDLIIIAGRVSNKMAPVIRRLYEQMPEPKWAISMGACATSTGVFNNYALIPVNQVIPIDVYVPGCPPRPEQLIQALMMLQNKIQNESGTVRQILNLA
;
A
#
# COMPACT_ATOMS: atom_id res chain seq x y z
N MET A 1 -30.66 -58.47 -30.26
CA MET A 1 -29.84 -58.17 -29.11
C MET A 1 -28.58 -57.50 -29.62
N ASP A 2 -28.68 -56.20 -29.88
CA ASP A 2 -27.58 -55.38 -30.41
C ASP A 2 -26.85 -54.79 -29.27
N ALA A 3 -25.62 -55.25 -29.02
CA ALA A 3 -24.71 -54.65 -28.06
C ALA A 3 -24.24 -53.32 -28.62
N PRO A 4 -24.24 -52.22 -27.83
CA PRO A 4 -23.70 -50.96 -28.31
C PRO A 4 -22.20 -51.12 -28.56
N MET A 5 -21.76 -50.75 -29.79
CA MET A 5 -20.36 -50.71 -30.16
C MET A 5 -19.60 -49.80 -29.19
N ALA A 6 -18.57 -50.33 -28.58
CA ALA A 6 -17.67 -49.58 -27.72
C ALA A 6 -17.06 -48.41 -28.50
N SER A 7 -17.27 -47.20 -28.01
CA SER A 7 -16.62 -46.00 -28.52
C SER A 7 -15.10 -46.22 -28.58
N GLY A 8 -14.51 -45.98 -29.74
CA GLY A 8 -13.07 -46.23 -29.95
C GLY A 8 -12.18 -45.31 -29.14
N PRO A 9 -10.86 -45.61 -28.98
CA PRO A 9 -9.96 -44.82 -28.21
C PRO A 9 -9.78 -43.37 -28.68
N LEU A 10 -10.21 -43.05 -29.89
CA LEU A 10 -10.21 -41.71 -30.47
C LEU A 10 -11.26 -40.80 -29.81
N ASP A 11 -12.44 -41.30 -29.46
CA ASP A 11 -13.49 -40.53 -28.75
C ASP A 11 -13.07 -40.13 -27.34
N LEU A 12 -12.24 -40.92 -26.73
CA LEU A 12 -11.73 -40.63 -25.38
C LEU A 12 -10.72 -39.49 -25.40
N PHE A 13 -9.83 -39.46 -26.41
CA PHE A 13 -8.84 -38.36 -26.58
C PHE A 13 -9.54 -37.04 -26.91
N GLU A 14 -10.53 -37.04 -27.78
CA GLU A 14 -11.27 -35.82 -28.12
C GLU A 14 -12.09 -35.26 -26.95
N ARG A 15 -12.61 -36.09 -26.06
CA ARG A 15 -13.26 -35.69 -24.81
C ARG A 15 -12.28 -35.09 -23.81
N LEU A 16 -11.10 -35.70 -23.64
CA LEU A 16 -10.08 -35.22 -22.72
C LEU A 16 -9.51 -33.85 -23.15
N ASP A 17 -9.34 -33.65 -24.47
CA ASP A 17 -8.86 -32.38 -25.00
C ASP A 17 -9.91 -31.28 -24.85
N ASN A 18 -11.20 -31.57 -25.08
CA ASN A 18 -12.27 -30.59 -24.89
C ASN A 18 -12.49 -30.21 -23.42
N GLU A 19 -12.35 -31.14 -22.50
CA GLU A 19 -12.50 -30.90 -21.08
C GLU A 19 -11.28 -30.08 -20.52
N SER A 20 -10.09 -30.38 -21.00
CA SER A 20 -8.89 -29.64 -20.65
C SER A 20 -8.91 -28.20 -21.17
N VAL A 21 -9.37 -27.97 -22.40
CA VAL A 21 -9.54 -26.65 -23.00
C VAL A 21 -10.66 -25.85 -22.30
N ALA A 22 -11.79 -26.49 -21.97
CA ALA A 22 -12.88 -25.84 -21.23
C ALA A 22 -12.40 -25.37 -19.81
N ASN A 23 -11.67 -26.23 -19.12
CA ASN A 23 -11.09 -25.90 -17.80
C ASN A 23 -10.03 -24.78 -17.89
N ALA A 24 -9.19 -24.81 -18.93
CA ALA A 24 -8.20 -23.77 -19.17
C ALA A 24 -8.84 -22.41 -19.52
N THR A 25 -9.92 -22.40 -20.32
CA THR A 25 -10.65 -21.18 -20.65
C THR A 25 -11.42 -20.62 -19.47
N ALA A 26 -12.01 -21.47 -18.62
CA ALA A 26 -12.66 -21.05 -17.38
C ALA A 26 -11.65 -20.43 -16.40
N ALA A 27 -10.51 -21.08 -16.18
CA ALA A 27 -9.43 -20.54 -15.34
C ALA A 27 -8.85 -19.23 -15.90
N ALA A 28 -8.72 -19.10 -17.20
CA ALA A 28 -8.27 -17.87 -17.85
C ALA A 28 -9.29 -16.73 -17.69
N SER A 29 -10.60 -17.00 -17.79
CA SER A 29 -11.65 -16.01 -17.59
C SER A 29 -11.72 -15.54 -16.14
N GLU A 30 -11.59 -16.44 -15.17
CA GLU A 30 -11.50 -16.08 -13.74
C GLU A 30 -10.25 -15.23 -13.46
N GLY A 31 -9.11 -15.59 -14.02
CA GLY A 31 -7.88 -14.80 -13.90
C GLY A 31 -8.03 -13.40 -14.50
N LEU A 32 -8.71 -13.27 -15.64
CA LEU A 32 -8.98 -11.98 -16.28
C LEU A 32 -9.90 -11.09 -15.44
N VAL A 33 -10.97 -11.64 -14.87
CA VAL A 33 -11.90 -10.90 -14.00
C VAL A 33 -11.20 -10.44 -12.73
N LEU A 34 -10.44 -11.31 -12.08
CA LEU A 34 -9.67 -10.95 -10.87
C LEU A 34 -8.63 -9.86 -11.17
N THR A 35 -7.95 -9.93 -12.30
CA THR A 35 -6.96 -8.90 -12.71
C THR A 35 -7.61 -7.56 -12.99
N THR A 36 -8.80 -7.53 -13.58
CA THR A 36 -9.54 -6.28 -13.82
C THR A 36 -10.08 -5.68 -12.53
N LEU A 37 -10.55 -6.50 -11.59
CA LEU A 37 -10.96 -6.07 -10.26
C LEU A 37 -9.79 -5.52 -9.44
N ASP A 38 -8.62 -6.17 -9.47
CA ASP A 38 -7.41 -5.67 -8.84
C ASP A 38 -7.03 -4.27 -9.34
N LYS A 39 -7.05 -4.06 -10.65
CA LYS A 39 -6.76 -2.76 -11.25
C LYS A 39 -7.77 -1.69 -10.82
N ALA A 40 -9.05 -2.02 -10.78
CA ALA A 40 -10.10 -1.09 -10.35
C ALA A 40 -9.97 -0.71 -8.87
N LEU A 41 -9.71 -1.69 -7.99
CA LEU A 41 -9.50 -1.44 -6.56
C LEU A 41 -8.22 -0.64 -6.30
N ASN A 42 -7.14 -0.96 -6.97
CA ASN A 42 -5.88 -0.23 -6.82
C ASN A 42 -6.01 1.21 -7.34
N TRP A 43 -6.75 1.42 -8.42
CA TRP A 43 -7.09 2.77 -8.89
C TRP A 43 -7.89 3.57 -7.87
N ALA A 44 -8.89 2.96 -7.24
CA ALA A 44 -9.70 3.60 -6.20
C ALA A 44 -8.85 3.96 -4.98
N ARG A 45 -8.02 3.03 -4.48
CA ARG A 45 -7.11 3.24 -3.34
C ARG A 45 -6.07 4.31 -3.62
N LYS A 46 -5.46 4.28 -4.80
CA LYS A 46 -4.49 5.29 -5.23
C LYS A 46 -5.06 6.71 -5.16
N ASN A 47 -6.31 6.90 -5.55
CA ASN A 47 -6.95 8.21 -5.62
C ASN A 47 -7.66 8.64 -4.32
N SER A 48 -7.65 7.81 -3.29
CA SER A 48 -8.27 8.10 -1.99
C SER A 48 -7.38 7.59 -0.85
N ILE A 49 -6.30 8.33 -0.60
CA ILE A 49 -5.36 8.06 0.51
C ILE A 49 -5.70 9.01 1.66
N TRP A 50 -5.88 8.46 2.85
CA TRP A 50 -6.25 9.25 4.04
C TRP A 50 -5.07 9.30 5.02
N PRO A 51 -4.29 10.39 4.99
CA PRO A 51 -3.16 10.55 5.89
C PRO A 51 -3.59 10.72 7.34
N MET A 52 -2.83 10.12 8.24
CA MET A 52 -2.99 10.36 9.68
C MET A 52 -2.31 11.66 10.08
N SER A 53 -3.01 12.50 10.86
CA SER A 53 -2.47 13.72 11.47
C SER A 53 -1.50 13.37 12.59
N PHE A 54 -0.22 13.17 12.25
CA PHE A 54 0.80 12.76 13.21
C PHE A 54 2.14 13.43 12.91
N GLY A 55 2.58 14.34 13.78
CA GLY A 55 3.84 15.07 13.64
C GLY A 55 4.68 14.98 14.90
N LEU A 56 5.98 14.79 14.77
CA LEU A 56 6.90 14.57 15.89
C LEU A 56 7.87 15.73 16.12
N ALA A 57 8.27 16.43 15.05
CA ALA A 57 9.27 17.49 15.13
C ALA A 57 9.14 18.47 13.95
N CYS A 58 10.23 19.18 13.60
CA CYS A 58 10.27 20.23 12.56
C CYS A 58 9.73 19.76 11.19
N CYS A 59 9.91 18.51 10.80
CA CYS A 59 9.37 17.98 9.55
C CYS A 59 7.82 18.04 9.50
N ALA A 60 7.14 18.08 10.65
CA ALA A 60 5.70 18.25 10.69
C ALA A 60 5.24 19.61 10.15
N ILE A 61 6.06 20.64 10.21
CA ILE A 61 5.76 21.96 9.66
C ILE A 61 5.70 21.88 8.12
N GLU A 62 6.66 21.19 7.52
CA GLU A 62 6.66 20.96 6.07
C GLU A 62 5.50 20.03 5.64
N MET A 63 5.15 19.06 6.48
CA MET A 63 3.97 18.23 6.26
C MET A 63 2.68 19.07 6.30
N MET A 64 2.54 20.02 7.22
CA MET A 64 1.39 20.95 7.22
C MET A 64 1.42 21.88 6.00
N SER A 65 2.62 22.33 5.58
CA SER A 65 2.75 23.17 4.37
C SER A 65 2.30 22.46 3.11
N MET A 66 2.42 21.13 3.03
CA MET A 66 1.95 20.33 1.90
C MET A 66 0.42 20.41 1.72
N SER A 67 -0.33 20.58 2.79
CA SER A 67 -1.79 20.77 2.75
C SER A 67 -2.21 22.24 2.55
N ALA A 68 -1.26 23.17 2.53
CA ALA A 68 -1.54 24.57 2.29
C ALA A 68 -1.89 24.86 0.83
N SER A 69 -2.58 25.98 0.58
CA SER A 69 -3.10 26.37 -0.73
C SER A 69 -2.07 26.40 -1.86
N ARG A 70 -0.79 26.65 -1.55
CA ARG A 70 0.29 26.66 -2.55
C ARG A 70 0.57 25.29 -3.15
N PHE A 71 0.50 24.22 -2.34
CA PHE A 71 0.87 22.87 -2.73
C PHE A 71 -0.33 21.98 -2.96
N ASP A 72 -1.37 22.14 -2.12
CA ASP A 72 -2.70 21.53 -2.25
C ASP A 72 -2.68 20.04 -2.58
N ILE A 73 -2.35 19.24 -1.58
CA ILE A 73 -2.31 17.77 -1.66
C ILE A 73 -3.66 17.14 -2.04
N ALA A 74 -4.76 17.89 -1.94
CA ALA A 74 -6.09 17.46 -2.34
C ALA A 74 -6.14 16.99 -3.81
N ARG A 75 -5.37 17.64 -4.69
CA ARG A 75 -5.23 17.26 -6.11
C ARG A 75 -4.68 15.86 -6.32
N PHE A 76 -3.99 15.32 -5.32
CA PHE A 76 -3.42 13.98 -5.34
C PHE A 76 -4.27 12.96 -4.58
N GLY A 77 -5.50 13.33 -4.18
CA GLY A 77 -6.43 12.42 -3.49
C GLY A 77 -6.10 12.16 -2.02
N ALA A 78 -5.32 13.05 -1.38
CA ALA A 78 -4.90 12.91 0.02
C ALA A 78 -5.35 14.10 0.89
N GLU A 79 -6.54 14.65 0.63
CA GLU A 79 -7.08 15.81 1.33
C GLU A 79 -7.49 15.50 2.77
N VAL A 80 -7.98 14.29 3.02
CA VAL A 80 -8.66 13.96 4.26
C VAL A 80 -7.68 13.52 5.33
N PHE A 81 -7.19 14.47 6.13
CA PHE A 81 -6.40 14.17 7.32
C PHE A 81 -7.27 13.64 8.45
N ARG A 82 -6.92 12.50 9.01
CA ARG A 82 -7.62 11.87 10.13
C ARG A 82 -6.79 11.90 11.41
N GLY A 83 -7.44 12.21 12.54
CA GLY A 83 -6.82 12.15 13.86
C GLY A 83 -6.82 10.75 14.48
N SER A 84 -7.62 9.83 13.91
CA SER A 84 -7.73 8.44 14.40
C SER A 84 -6.98 7.47 13.49
N PRO A 85 -6.09 6.62 14.02
CA PRO A 85 -5.39 5.62 13.22
C PRO A 85 -6.34 4.61 12.57
N ARG A 86 -7.49 4.34 13.17
CA ARG A 86 -8.50 3.40 12.64
C ARG A 86 -9.24 3.91 11.39
N GLN A 87 -9.08 5.19 11.06
CA GLN A 87 -9.71 5.84 9.91
C GLN A 87 -8.68 6.32 8.89
N SER A 88 -7.40 5.97 9.06
CA SER A 88 -6.29 6.41 8.23
C SER A 88 -5.63 5.23 7.54
N ASP A 89 -5.23 5.42 6.30
CA ASP A 89 -4.55 4.41 5.48
C ASP A 89 -3.04 4.68 5.38
N LEU A 90 -2.63 5.93 5.60
CA LEU A 90 -1.25 6.37 5.50
C LEU A 90 -0.78 7.00 6.82
N ILE A 91 0.38 6.57 7.32
CA ILE A 91 1.08 7.24 8.41
C ILE A 91 2.35 7.89 7.87
N ILE A 92 2.52 9.20 8.15
CA ILE A 92 3.73 9.95 7.82
C ILE A 92 4.49 10.22 9.11
N ILE A 93 5.65 9.60 9.25
CA ILE A 93 6.52 9.82 10.42
C ILE A 93 7.39 11.05 10.16
N ALA A 94 6.87 12.20 10.57
CA ALA A 94 7.48 13.50 10.31
C ALA A 94 8.33 13.97 11.50
N GLY A 95 9.60 13.56 11.54
CA GLY A 95 10.55 14.07 12.53
C GLY A 95 11.28 13.00 13.33
N ARG A 96 11.75 13.38 14.52
CA ARG A 96 12.57 12.52 15.38
C ARG A 96 11.76 11.49 16.13
N VAL A 97 12.16 10.23 16.03
CA VAL A 97 11.58 9.12 16.79
C VAL A 97 12.44 8.86 18.03
N SER A 98 11.92 9.14 19.20
CA SER A 98 12.60 8.80 20.45
C SER A 98 12.29 7.37 20.89
N ASN A 99 13.19 6.77 21.67
CA ASN A 99 12.98 5.44 22.26
C ASN A 99 11.69 5.35 23.08
N LYS A 100 11.27 6.44 23.73
CA LYS A 100 10.01 6.51 24.47
C LYS A 100 8.77 6.58 23.55
N MET A 101 8.93 7.18 22.35
CA MET A 101 7.84 7.31 21.38
C MET A 101 7.69 6.09 20.46
N ALA A 102 8.75 5.32 20.30
CA ALA A 102 8.74 4.14 19.43
C ALA A 102 7.59 3.15 19.74
N PRO A 103 7.32 2.75 20.99
CA PRO A 103 6.19 1.85 21.27
C PRO A 103 4.83 2.47 20.98
N VAL A 104 4.70 3.80 21.07
CA VAL A 104 3.45 4.50 20.71
C VAL A 104 3.24 4.45 19.20
N ILE A 105 4.27 4.75 18.40
CA ILE A 105 4.21 4.67 16.93
C ILE A 105 3.81 3.27 16.49
N ARG A 106 4.41 2.24 17.09
CA ARG A 106 4.07 0.85 16.79
C ARG A 106 2.61 0.54 17.08
N ARG A 107 2.07 0.94 18.22
CA ARG A 107 0.66 0.77 18.56
C ARG A 107 -0.28 1.51 17.61
N LEU A 108 0.08 2.73 17.20
CA LEU A 108 -0.70 3.49 16.23
C LEU A 108 -0.73 2.77 14.87
N TYR A 109 0.43 2.27 14.42
CA TYR A 109 0.53 1.52 13.17
C TYR A 109 -0.27 0.21 13.22
N GLU A 110 -0.23 -0.51 14.33
CA GLU A 110 -1.02 -1.75 14.53
C GLU A 110 -2.54 -1.50 14.55
N GLN A 111 -2.98 -0.30 14.97
CA GLN A 111 -4.39 0.08 14.98
C GLN A 111 -4.92 0.53 13.62
N MET A 112 -4.06 0.79 12.65
CA MET A 112 -4.46 1.13 11.28
C MET A 112 -5.03 -0.10 10.57
N PRO A 113 -6.13 0.04 9.80
CA PRO A 113 -6.69 -1.05 9.01
C PRO A 113 -5.76 -1.40 7.84
N GLU A 114 -5.82 -2.64 7.39
CA GLU A 114 -5.17 -3.07 6.15
C GLU A 114 -6.07 -2.73 4.93
N PRO A 115 -5.50 -2.31 3.81
CA PRO A 115 -4.08 -2.03 3.55
C PRO A 115 -3.63 -0.71 4.16
N LYS A 116 -2.39 -0.64 4.63
CA LYS A 116 -1.80 0.54 5.25
C LYS A 116 -0.38 0.77 4.74
N TRP A 117 0.01 2.02 4.70
CA TRP A 117 1.32 2.44 4.22
C TRP A 117 2.00 3.40 5.19
N ALA A 118 3.33 3.44 5.15
CA ALA A 118 4.13 4.31 6.00
C ALA A 118 5.19 5.06 5.20
N ILE A 119 5.26 6.39 5.40
CA ILE A 119 6.30 7.24 4.84
C ILE A 119 7.21 7.73 5.96
N SER A 120 8.53 7.54 5.80
CA SER A 120 9.55 8.13 6.68
C SER A 120 9.97 9.48 6.13
N MET A 121 9.65 10.56 6.85
CA MET A 121 9.95 11.93 6.42
C MET A 121 11.12 12.52 7.17
N GLY A 122 12.18 12.83 6.45
CA GLY A 122 13.37 13.51 6.92
C GLY A 122 14.47 12.59 7.43
N ALA A 123 15.67 13.14 7.56
CA ALA A 123 16.86 12.42 7.97
C ALA A 123 16.73 11.84 9.39
N CYS A 124 16.02 12.54 10.29
CA CYS A 124 15.85 12.08 11.67
C CYS A 124 15.01 10.80 11.79
N ALA A 125 13.93 10.67 10.99
CA ALA A 125 13.14 9.47 10.98
C ALA A 125 13.89 8.30 10.29
N THR A 126 14.66 8.61 9.25
CA THR A 126 15.35 7.60 8.43
C THR A 126 16.58 7.01 9.11
N SER A 127 17.45 7.88 9.69
CA SER A 127 18.76 7.47 10.19
C SER A 127 19.20 8.23 11.44
N THR A 128 18.26 8.72 12.24
CA THR A 128 18.51 9.64 13.37
C THR A 128 19.12 11.00 12.99
N GLY A 129 19.59 11.15 11.75
CA GLY A 129 20.05 12.41 11.16
C GLY A 129 21.23 13.06 11.92
N VAL A 130 21.16 14.38 12.03
CA VAL A 130 22.16 15.20 12.74
C VAL A 130 22.17 14.94 14.26
N PHE A 131 21.05 14.46 14.81
CA PHE A 131 20.89 14.21 16.25
C PHE A 131 21.22 12.76 16.63
N ASN A 132 22.31 12.23 16.11
CA ASN A 132 22.75 10.85 16.40
C ASN A 132 23.12 10.68 17.89
N ASN A 133 22.16 10.30 18.71
CA ASN A 133 22.33 10.03 20.12
C ASN A 133 21.53 8.81 20.58
N TYR A 134 21.80 8.33 21.80
CA TYR A 134 21.18 7.14 22.38
C TYR A 134 19.65 7.23 22.57
N ALA A 135 19.07 8.42 22.51
CA ALA A 135 17.64 8.64 22.76
C ALA A 135 16.80 8.46 21.50
N LEU A 136 17.42 8.46 20.31
CA LEU A 136 16.74 8.38 19.02
C LEU A 136 16.95 7.01 18.38
N ILE A 137 15.93 6.58 17.62
CA ILE A 137 15.92 5.33 16.90
C ILE A 137 15.42 5.57 15.47
N PRO A 138 16.02 4.93 14.44
CA PRO A 138 15.49 4.98 13.09
C PRO A 138 14.12 4.28 13.04
N VAL A 139 13.17 4.86 12.30
CA VAL A 139 11.79 4.37 12.29
C VAL A 139 11.63 2.98 11.67
N ASN A 140 12.52 2.58 10.77
CA ASN A 140 12.51 1.25 10.15
C ASN A 140 12.74 0.10 11.14
N GLN A 141 13.27 0.40 12.34
CA GLN A 141 13.39 -0.58 13.43
C GLN A 141 12.09 -0.73 14.22
N VAL A 142 11.13 0.19 14.04
CA VAL A 142 9.85 0.22 14.77
C VAL A 142 8.70 -0.30 13.93
N ILE A 143 8.59 0.17 12.68
CA ILE A 143 7.55 -0.18 11.71
C ILE A 143 8.14 -0.36 10.31
N PRO A 144 7.53 -1.17 9.43
CA PRO A 144 7.93 -1.24 8.03
C PRO A 144 7.64 0.10 7.33
N ILE A 145 8.56 0.52 6.46
CA ILE A 145 8.47 1.78 5.73
C ILE A 145 8.41 1.50 4.22
N ASP A 146 7.47 2.13 3.55
CA ASP A 146 7.25 1.99 2.10
C ASP A 146 8.09 2.99 1.30
N VAL A 147 8.15 4.25 1.75
CA VAL A 147 8.87 5.33 1.07
C VAL A 147 9.65 6.17 2.05
N TYR A 148 10.87 6.54 1.66
CA TYR A 148 11.74 7.45 2.41
C TYR A 148 11.85 8.79 1.72
N VAL A 149 11.71 9.89 2.50
CA VAL A 149 11.85 11.27 2.01
C VAL A 149 13.09 11.88 2.64
N PRO A 150 14.19 12.05 1.90
CA PRO A 150 15.42 12.65 2.40
C PRO A 150 15.26 14.16 2.58
N GLY A 151 15.97 14.72 3.56
CA GLY A 151 16.01 16.17 3.83
C GLY A 151 16.04 16.48 5.34
N CYS A 152 16.34 17.73 5.68
CA CYS A 152 16.37 18.17 7.09
C CYS A 152 15.99 19.66 7.22
N PRO A 153 14.69 19.99 7.21
CA PRO A 153 13.54 19.19 6.74
C PRO A 153 13.50 19.08 5.21
N PRO A 154 12.85 18.03 4.68
CA PRO A 154 12.56 17.97 3.24
C PRO A 154 11.52 19.00 2.85
N ARG A 155 11.60 19.50 1.61
CA ARG A 155 10.60 20.44 1.09
C ARG A 155 9.24 19.77 0.86
N PRO A 156 8.12 20.51 0.90
CA PRO A 156 6.79 19.97 0.66
C PRO A 156 6.66 19.24 -0.68
N GLU A 157 7.37 19.73 -1.73
CA GLU A 157 7.37 19.10 -3.05
C GLU A 157 7.96 17.67 -3.02
N GLN A 158 8.99 17.45 -2.20
CA GLN A 158 9.60 16.11 -2.04
C GLN A 158 8.62 15.15 -1.38
N LEU A 159 7.81 15.63 -0.44
CA LEU A 159 6.78 14.80 0.19
C LEU A 159 5.64 14.48 -0.78
N ILE A 160 5.24 15.44 -1.64
CA ILE A 160 4.28 15.19 -2.72
C ILE A 160 4.84 14.16 -3.71
N GLN A 161 6.12 14.27 -4.06
CA GLN A 161 6.77 13.29 -4.92
C GLN A 161 6.76 11.88 -4.28
N ALA A 162 7.02 11.79 -2.97
CA ALA A 162 6.95 10.53 -2.23
C ALA A 162 5.53 9.95 -2.23
N LEU A 163 4.51 10.80 -2.12
CA LEU A 163 3.12 10.38 -2.26
C LEU A 163 2.84 9.80 -3.65
N MET A 164 3.32 10.45 -4.71
CA MET A 164 3.19 9.93 -6.08
C MET A 164 3.93 8.59 -6.28
N MET A 165 5.10 8.43 -5.66
CA MET A 165 5.81 7.15 -5.67
C MET A 165 5.01 6.06 -4.95
N LEU A 166 4.40 6.38 -3.81
CA LEU A 166 3.51 5.47 -3.10
C LEU A 166 2.28 5.10 -3.95
N GLN A 167 1.66 6.07 -4.61
CA GLN A 167 0.54 5.85 -5.52
C GLN A 167 0.90 4.90 -6.67
N ASN A 168 2.10 5.03 -7.23
CA ASN A 168 2.59 4.11 -8.26
C ASN A 168 2.83 2.70 -7.70
N LYS A 169 3.32 2.59 -6.46
CA LYS A 169 3.44 1.30 -5.77
C LYS A 169 2.08 0.63 -5.63
N ILE A 170 1.07 1.34 -5.10
CA ILE A 170 -0.30 0.85 -4.93
C ILE A 170 -0.90 0.40 -6.26
N GLN A 171 -0.70 1.17 -7.32
CA GLN A 171 -1.26 0.84 -8.64
C GLN A 171 -0.69 -0.45 -9.22
N ASN A 172 0.58 -0.75 -8.92
CA ASN A 172 1.29 -1.92 -9.43
C ASN A 172 1.20 -3.15 -8.49
N GLU A 173 0.54 -3.03 -7.35
CA GLU A 173 0.29 -4.18 -6.48
C GLU A 173 -0.65 -5.17 -7.18
N SER A 174 -0.27 -6.46 -7.14
CA SER A 174 -1.06 -7.56 -7.68
C SER A 174 -1.51 -8.50 -6.56
N GLY A 175 -2.67 -9.13 -6.75
CA GLY A 175 -3.18 -10.11 -5.79
C GLY A 175 -3.96 -9.50 -4.61
N THR A 176 -4.30 -8.24 -4.67
CA THR A 176 -5.06 -7.54 -3.64
C THR A 176 -6.45 -8.16 -3.42
N VAL A 177 -7.15 -8.53 -4.50
CA VAL A 177 -8.46 -9.20 -4.43
C VAL A 177 -8.33 -10.58 -3.79
N ARG A 178 -7.29 -11.34 -4.13
CA ARG A 178 -7.01 -12.65 -3.51
C ARG A 178 -6.79 -12.54 -2.00
N GLN A 179 -6.05 -11.52 -1.57
CA GLN A 179 -5.83 -11.26 -0.14
C GLN A 179 -7.13 -10.91 0.60
N ILE A 180 -7.98 -10.06 0.00
CA ILE A 180 -9.28 -9.67 0.60
C ILE A 180 -10.23 -10.86 0.67
N LEU A 181 -10.26 -11.69 -0.36
CA LEU A 181 -11.17 -12.84 -0.44
C LEU A 181 -10.60 -14.10 0.24
N ASN A 182 -9.39 -14.04 0.84
CA ASN A 182 -8.69 -15.19 1.41
C ASN A 182 -8.63 -16.40 0.46
N LEU A 183 -8.52 -16.14 -0.84
CA LEU A 183 -8.35 -17.18 -1.86
C LEU A 183 -6.88 -17.61 -1.86
N ALA A 184 -6.61 -18.76 -1.28
CA ALA A 184 -5.27 -19.36 -1.25
C ALA A 184 -4.81 -19.81 -2.64
#